data_c3273b283c6735f9dbf7f3333dd2a393
#
_entry.id   c3273b283c6735f9dbf7f3333dd2a393
#
_cell.length_a   1.000
_cell.length_b   1.000
_cell.length_c   1.000
_cell.angle_alpha   90.00
_cell.angle_beta   90.00
_cell.angle_gamma   90.00
#
_symmetry.space_group_name_H-M   'P 1'
#
loop_
_entity.id
_entity.type
_entity.pdbx_description
1 polymer ?
#
loop_
_entity_poly.entity_id
_entity_poly.type
_entity_poly.pdbx_seq_one_letter_code
_entity_poly.pdbx_strand_id
1 'polypeptide(L)'
;AGDANSDGYTDRGWLIEIDPATRTVINQAGGNANADKLWAVGRSNHENAAITSNNQVLYTGADDASLGYLYKFIPAAPGVFSSGTLYVLQTTGALGNGTWRIVANTTQADRNNTRTLSTAAGAYNFNGIEDVEIAPDGKIYFAAKSEGKVYRFTDNGTFGTATDITG
;
A
#
# COMPACT_ATOMS: atom_id res chain seq x y z
N ALA A 1 -10.89 -11.62 -11.78
CA ALA A 1 -10.69 -10.32 -12.39
C ALA A 1 -9.94 -10.54 -13.70
N GLY A 2 -10.40 -9.92 -14.78
CA GLY A 2 -9.85 -10.06 -16.12
C GLY A 2 -8.88 -8.92 -16.46
N ASP A 3 -8.37 -9.00 -17.65
CA ASP A 3 -7.63 -7.98 -18.38
C ASP A 3 -8.42 -7.72 -19.69
N ALA A 4 -9.47 -6.91 -19.57
CA ALA A 4 -10.42 -6.71 -20.66
C ALA A 4 -9.85 -5.84 -21.79
N ASN A 5 -8.88 -4.99 -21.48
CA ASN A 5 -8.23 -4.10 -22.45
C ASN A 5 -6.92 -4.69 -22.99
N SER A 6 -6.53 -5.89 -22.55
CA SER A 6 -5.34 -6.63 -23.00
C SER A 6 -4.02 -5.85 -22.85
N ASP A 7 -3.89 -5.04 -21.80
CA ASP A 7 -2.65 -4.35 -21.47
C ASP A 7 -1.71 -5.18 -20.59
N GLY A 8 -2.16 -6.38 -20.22
CA GLY A 8 -1.43 -7.33 -19.36
C GLY A 8 -1.59 -7.07 -17.87
N TYR A 9 -2.31 -6.03 -17.47
CA TYR A 9 -2.68 -5.76 -16.09
C TYR A 9 -4.12 -6.20 -15.83
N THR A 10 -4.35 -6.71 -14.63
CA THR A 10 -5.72 -6.98 -14.18
C THR A 10 -6.47 -5.66 -13.98
N ASP A 11 -7.73 -5.57 -14.43
CA ASP A 11 -8.50 -4.31 -14.48
C ASP A 11 -8.78 -3.66 -13.11
N ARG A 12 -8.68 -4.40 -12.00
CA ARG A 12 -9.10 -3.95 -10.67
C ARG A 12 -8.02 -4.12 -9.61
N GLY A 13 -8.16 -3.34 -8.53
CA GLY A 13 -7.29 -3.43 -7.36
C GLY A 13 -6.09 -2.50 -7.43
N TRP A 14 -6.24 -1.34 -8.05
CA TRP A 14 -5.20 -0.33 -8.20
C TRP A 14 -5.63 0.99 -7.60
N LEU A 15 -4.68 1.71 -7.04
CA LEU A 15 -4.86 3.12 -6.69
C LEU A 15 -4.78 3.99 -7.94
N ILE A 16 -5.47 5.12 -7.88
CA ILE A 16 -5.37 6.22 -8.86
C ILE A 16 -5.07 7.52 -8.11
N GLU A 17 -4.40 8.43 -8.77
CA GLU A 17 -4.18 9.78 -8.26
C GLU A 17 -5.06 10.76 -9.01
N ILE A 18 -5.76 11.62 -8.27
CA ILE A 18 -6.67 12.62 -8.83
C ILE A 18 -6.23 14.00 -8.36
N ASP A 19 -6.08 14.94 -9.31
CA ASP A 19 -5.92 16.35 -8.99
C ASP A 19 -7.29 16.93 -8.56
N PRO A 20 -7.47 17.37 -7.33
CA PRO A 20 -8.73 17.88 -6.84
C PRO A 20 -9.13 19.23 -7.47
N ALA A 21 -8.17 20.00 -7.98
CA ALA A 21 -8.44 21.28 -8.60
C ALA A 21 -9.01 21.13 -10.02
N THR A 22 -8.43 20.23 -10.80
CA THR A 22 -8.86 19.96 -12.19
C THR A 22 -9.89 18.82 -12.28
N ARG A 23 -10.00 17.99 -11.23
CA ARG A 23 -10.84 16.78 -11.17
C ARG A 23 -10.46 15.74 -12.23
N THR A 24 -9.18 15.72 -12.61
CA THR A 24 -8.66 14.80 -13.61
C THR A 24 -7.70 13.81 -12.96
N VAL A 25 -7.62 12.62 -13.52
CA VAL A 25 -6.64 11.62 -13.10
C VAL A 25 -5.25 12.09 -13.52
N ILE A 26 -4.29 11.99 -12.59
CA ILE A 26 -2.89 12.29 -12.87
C ILE A 26 -2.25 11.04 -13.46
N ASN A 27 -1.88 11.13 -14.73
CA ASN A 27 -1.15 10.07 -15.41
C ASN A 27 0.35 10.17 -15.12
N GLN A 28 0.81 9.50 -14.07
CA GLN A 28 2.23 9.50 -13.72
C GLN A 28 3.09 8.52 -14.55
N ALA A 29 2.49 7.53 -15.19
CA ALA A 29 3.23 6.49 -15.88
C ALA A 29 3.62 6.86 -17.32
N GLY A 30 3.24 8.05 -17.80
CA GLY A 30 3.67 8.65 -19.07
C GLY A 30 3.40 7.83 -20.33
N GLY A 31 2.56 8.34 -21.22
CA GLY A 31 2.48 7.85 -22.60
C GLY A 31 1.70 6.56 -22.86
N ASN A 32 1.20 5.87 -21.86
CA ASN A 32 0.33 4.71 -22.00
C ASN A 32 -1.13 5.14 -21.80
N ALA A 33 -2.04 4.76 -22.66
CA ALA A 33 -3.46 5.08 -22.57
C ALA A 33 -4.12 4.57 -21.26
N ASN A 34 -3.51 3.60 -20.58
CA ASN A 34 -3.96 3.02 -19.32
C ASN A 34 -3.08 3.41 -18.11
N ALA A 35 -2.27 4.43 -18.25
CA ALA A 35 -1.29 4.86 -17.24
C ALA A 35 -1.90 5.73 -16.14
N ASP A 36 -3.20 5.67 -15.96
CA ASP A 36 -3.97 6.33 -14.91
C ASP A 36 -3.85 5.64 -13.54
N LYS A 37 -3.33 4.41 -13.50
CA LYS A 37 -3.21 3.61 -12.28
C LYS A 37 -1.79 3.65 -11.74
N LEU A 38 -1.66 3.67 -10.42
CA LEU A 38 -0.39 3.65 -9.72
C LEU A 38 0.17 2.22 -9.67
N TRP A 39 0.56 1.68 -10.82
CA TRP A 39 1.01 0.29 -10.98
C TRP A 39 2.11 -0.12 -10.00
N ALA A 40 3.03 0.80 -9.69
CA ALA A 40 4.15 0.53 -8.80
C ALA A 40 3.74 0.32 -7.34
N VAL A 41 2.58 0.82 -6.92
CA VAL A 41 2.04 0.58 -5.58
C VAL A 41 1.54 -0.87 -5.43
N GLY A 42 1.36 -1.56 -6.56
CA GLY A 42 0.94 -2.95 -6.58
C GLY A 42 -0.58 -3.13 -6.51
N ARG A 43 -1.00 -4.36 -6.76
CA ARG A 43 -2.41 -4.74 -6.82
C ARG A 43 -2.89 -5.33 -5.51
N SER A 44 -3.92 -4.72 -4.93
CA SER A 44 -4.59 -5.21 -3.71
C SER A 44 -6.06 -4.78 -3.68
N ASN A 45 -6.80 -5.21 -2.68
CA ASN A 45 -8.12 -4.66 -2.35
C ASN A 45 -7.91 -3.38 -1.51
N HIS A 46 -7.34 -2.34 -2.13
CA HIS A 46 -7.08 -1.08 -1.44
C HIS A 46 -8.37 -0.42 -0.97
N GLU A 47 -8.38 0.07 0.28
CA GLU A 47 -9.48 0.86 0.82
C GLU A 47 -9.11 2.33 0.94
N ASN A 48 -8.05 2.64 1.66
CA ASN A 48 -7.59 4.01 1.83
C ASN A 48 -6.08 4.14 1.54
N ALA A 49 -5.64 5.35 1.28
CA ALA A 49 -4.23 5.68 1.11
C ALA A 49 -3.89 6.96 1.88
N ALA A 50 -2.97 6.88 2.83
CA ALA A 50 -2.44 8.00 3.57
C ALA A 50 -1.04 8.37 3.06
N ILE A 51 -0.82 9.66 2.77
CA ILE A 51 0.45 10.16 2.23
C ILE A 51 1.06 11.13 3.24
N THR A 52 2.36 10.99 3.51
CA THR A 52 3.09 11.94 4.37
C THR A 52 3.09 13.34 3.77
N SER A 53 3.10 14.38 4.61
CA SER A 53 3.03 15.78 4.18
C SER A 53 4.15 16.22 3.23
N ASN A 54 5.27 15.49 3.23
CA ASN A 54 6.40 15.70 2.33
C ASN A 54 6.33 14.83 1.05
N ASN A 55 5.25 14.08 0.85
CA ASN A 55 5.02 13.16 -0.27
C ASN A 55 6.10 12.08 -0.45
N GLN A 56 6.75 11.67 0.64
CA GLN A 56 7.84 10.68 0.61
C GLN A 56 7.40 9.26 0.94
N VAL A 57 6.24 9.08 1.55
CA VAL A 57 5.72 7.76 1.91
C VAL A 57 4.22 7.73 1.70
N LEU A 58 3.73 6.63 1.12
CA LEU A 58 2.32 6.28 1.05
C LEU A 58 2.09 5.01 1.85
N TYR A 59 1.07 5.00 2.71
CA TYR A 59 0.56 3.82 3.39
C TYR A 59 -0.80 3.45 2.84
N THR A 60 -1.08 2.16 2.71
CA THR A 60 -2.39 1.66 2.29
C THR A 60 -2.67 0.30 2.90
N GLY A 61 -3.92 0.05 3.22
CA GLY A 61 -4.40 -1.22 3.74
C GLY A 61 -5.13 -2.03 2.68
N ALA A 62 -5.16 -3.35 2.87
CA ALA A 62 -5.97 -4.24 2.06
C ALA A 62 -7.20 -4.71 2.84
N ASP A 63 -8.40 -4.44 2.33
CA ASP A 63 -9.64 -5.04 2.83
C ASP A 63 -9.81 -6.45 2.31
N ASP A 64 -9.16 -7.38 2.97
CA ASP A 64 -9.27 -8.81 2.68
C ASP A 64 -9.14 -9.60 3.98
N ALA A 65 -10.12 -10.45 4.27
CA ALA A 65 -10.14 -11.24 5.50
C ALA A 65 -8.97 -12.23 5.61
N SER A 66 -8.43 -12.67 4.48
CA SER A 66 -7.33 -13.65 4.42
C SER A 66 -5.99 -13.04 4.10
N LEU A 67 -5.98 -11.86 3.47
CA LEU A 67 -4.79 -11.17 2.95
C LEU A 67 -4.86 -9.66 3.28
N GLY A 68 -5.35 -9.33 4.48
CA GLY A 68 -5.48 -7.97 5.01
C GLY A 68 -4.12 -7.41 5.41
N TYR A 69 -3.30 -7.09 4.42
CA TYR A 69 -1.93 -6.63 4.61
C TYR A 69 -1.83 -5.12 4.68
N LEU A 70 -0.92 -4.63 5.52
CA LEU A 70 -0.54 -3.22 5.56
C LEU A 70 0.69 -3.01 4.69
N TYR A 71 0.56 -2.08 3.75
CA TYR A 71 1.60 -1.72 2.80
C TYR A 71 2.20 -0.34 3.08
N LYS A 72 3.46 -0.19 2.73
CA LYS A 72 4.19 1.07 2.70
C LYS A 72 4.87 1.18 1.34
N PHE A 73 4.67 2.29 0.65
CA PHE A 73 5.33 2.59 -0.61
C PHE A 73 6.22 3.83 -0.46
N ILE A 74 7.48 3.70 -0.85
CA ILE A 74 8.43 4.81 -0.87
C ILE A 74 8.69 5.15 -2.32
N PRO A 75 8.19 6.30 -2.81
CA PRO A 75 8.39 6.73 -4.18
C PRO A 75 9.86 7.03 -4.46
N ALA A 76 10.29 6.86 -5.71
CA ALA A 76 11.66 7.14 -6.14
C ALA A 76 12.04 8.62 -6.01
N ALA A 77 11.05 9.51 -6.07
CA ALA A 77 11.17 10.92 -5.74
C ALA A 77 9.85 11.38 -5.07
N PRO A 78 9.89 12.39 -4.18
CA PRO A 78 8.68 12.87 -3.51
C PRO A 78 7.55 13.19 -4.49
N GLY A 79 6.37 12.60 -4.27
CA GLY A 79 5.19 12.79 -5.11
C GLY A 79 5.18 12.03 -6.45
N VAL A 80 6.21 11.23 -6.76
CA VAL A 80 6.28 10.44 -8.00
C VAL A 80 5.90 8.99 -7.70
N PHE A 81 4.60 8.69 -7.63
CA PHE A 81 4.10 7.36 -7.27
C PHE A 81 4.11 6.32 -8.41
N SER A 82 4.55 6.71 -9.61
CA SER A 82 4.72 5.78 -10.75
C SER A 82 5.92 4.85 -10.61
N SER A 83 6.85 5.15 -9.71
CA SER A 83 8.03 4.34 -9.43
C SER A 83 8.45 4.45 -7.97
N GLY A 84 9.01 3.37 -7.43
CA GLY A 84 9.41 3.33 -6.02
C GLY A 84 9.54 1.90 -5.51
N THR A 85 9.68 1.76 -4.21
CA THR A 85 9.81 0.47 -3.54
C THR A 85 8.57 0.19 -2.69
N LEU A 86 7.97 -0.97 -2.91
CA LEU A 86 6.83 -1.46 -2.14
C LEU A 86 7.32 -2.33 -0.98
N TYR A 87 6.74 -2.11 0.18
CA TYR A 87 6.95 -2.91 1.39
C TYR A 87 5.63 -3.41 1.94
N VAL A 88 5.70 -4.52 2.65
CA VAL A 88 4.60 -5.07 3.45
C VAL A 88 5.06 -5.26 4.89
N LEU A 89 4.16 -5.05 5.84
CA LEU A 89 4.47 -5.21 7.27
C LEU A 89 4.48 -6.69 7.65
N GLN A 90 5.62 -7.17 8.16
CA GLN A 90 5.80 -8.46 8.81
C GLN A 90 5.88 -8.26 10.31
N THR A 91 5.09 -9.01 11.08
CA THR A 91 5.17 -9.09 12.53
C THR A 91 5.02 -10.54 12.98
N THR A 92 5.40 -10.83 14.22
CA THR A 92 5.16 -12.15 14.83
C THR A 92 3.77 -12.28 15.45
N GLY A 93 3.05 -11.16 15.53
CA GLY A 93 1.68 -11.04 16.04
C GLY A 93 1.15 -9.64 15.72
N ALA A 94 -0.08 -9.36 16.08
CA ALA A 94 -0.70 -8.06 15.80
C ALA A 94 -0.12 -6.90 16.63
N LEU A 95 0.62 -7.19 17.69
CA LEU A 95 1.15 -6.20 18.62
C LEU A 95 2.68 -6.30 18.74
N GLY A 96 3.32 -5.21 19.16
CA GLY A 96 4.76 -5.14 19.43
C GLY A 96 5.52 -4.49 18.28
N ASN A 97 6.50 -5.19 17.74
CA ASN A 97 7.35 -4.65 16.69
C ASN A 97 7.17 -5.43 15.37
N GLY A 98 7.32 -4.71 14.27
CA GLY A 98 7.30 -5.30 12.94
C GLY A 98 8.51 -4.88 12.11
N THR A 99 8.65 -5.49 10.96
CA THR A 99 9.69 -5.19 9.98
C THR A 99 9.03 -4.98 8.61
N TRP A 100 9.43 -3.93 7.93
CA TRP A 100 9.02 -3.70 6.55
C TRP A 100 9.81 -4.61 5.61
N ARG A 101 9.11 -5.48 4.89
CA ARG A 101 9.68 -6.44 3.93
C ARG A 101 9.43 -5.96 2.52
N ILE A 102 10.47 -5.96 1.68
CA ILE A 102 10.32 -5.58 0.27
C ILE A 102 9.41 -6.59 -0.44
N VAL A 103 8.48 -6.06 -1.22
CA VAL A 103 7.65 -6.81 -2.16
C VAL A 103 8.08 -6.43 -3.57
N ALA A 104 8.41 -7.41 -4.41
CA ALA A 104 8.78 -7.14 -5.80
C ALA A 104 7.62 -6.43 -6.53
N ASN A 105 7.92 -5.32 -7.22
CA ASN A 105 6.94 -4.48 -7.92
C ASN A 105 7.49 -3.86 -9.22
N THR A 106 8.55 -4.42 -9.77
CA THR A 106 9.24 -3.84 -10.94
C THR A 106 8.69 -4.31 -12.26
N THR A 107 8.22 -5.56 -12.32
CA THR A 107 7.62 -6.12 -13.53
C THR A 107 6.09 -6.10 -13.45
N GLN A 108 5.43 -6.20 -14.61
CA GLN A 108 3.98 -6.34 -14.68
C GLN A 108 3.47 -7.58 -13.91
N ALA A 109 4.21 -8.69 -14.00
CA ALA A 109 3.87 -9.91 -13.27
C ALA A 109 3.96 -9.71 -11.75
N ASP A 110 4.99 -9.01 -11.25
CA ASP A 110 5.12 -8.68 -9.83
C ASP A 110 3.90 -7.87 -9.35
N ARG A 111 3.58 -6.82 -10.08
CA ARG A 111 2.49 -5.89 -9.76
C ARG A 111 1.13 -6.57 -9.72
N ASN A 112 0.82 -7.43 -10.68
CA ASN A 112 -0.39 -8.25 -10.69
C ASN A 112 -0.45 -9.24 -9.52
N ASN A 113 0.70 -9.72 -9.06
CA ASN A 113 0.83 -10.76 -8.02
C ASN A 113 1.24 -10.21 -6.65
N THR A 114 1.09 -8.92 -6.40
CA THR A 114 1.49 -8.25 -5.15
C THR A 114 1.05 -9.02 -3.90
N ARG A 115 -0.19 -9.49 -3.83
CA ARG A 115 -0.72 -10.21 -2.67
C ARG A 115 0.01 -11.54 -2.42
N THR A 116 0.27 -12.33 -3.47
CA THR A 116 1.03 -13.58 -3.38
C THR A 116 2.47 -13.34 -2.94
N LEU A 117 3.11 -12.31 -3.50
CA LEU A 117 4.47 -11.91 -3.15
C LEU A 117 4.55 -11.39 -1.70
N SER A 118 3.53 -10.69 -1.24
CA SER A 118 3.42 -10.24 0.16
C SER A 118 3.32 -11.40 1.13
N THR A 119 2.50 -12.42 0.79
CA THR A 119 2.45 -13.67 1.58
C THR A 119 3.82 -14.34 1.66
N ALA A 120 4.52 -14.45 0.53
CA ALA A 120 5.87 -15.03 0.47
C ALA A 120 6.90 -14.21 1.26
N ALA A 121 6.71 -12.89 1.36
CA ALA A 121 7.53 -12.01 2.19
C ALA A 121 7.22 -12.11 3.70
N GLY A 122 6.23 -12.90 4.09
CA GLY A 122 5.84 -13.11 5.48
C GLY A 122 4.93 -12.01 6.04
N ALA A 123 4.12 -11.37 5.21
CA ALA A 123 3.17 -10.35 5.62
C ALA A 123 2.23 -10.86 6.73
N TYR A 124 1.97 -10.02 7.74
CA TYR A 124 0.99 -10.32 8.76
C TYR A 124 -0.42 -9.93 8.30
N ASN A 125 -1.38 -10.85 8.46
CA ASN A 125 -2.78 -10.61 8.12
C ASN A 125 -3.52 -9.95 9.29
N PHE A 126 -4.01 -8.71 9.10
CA PHE A 126 -4.83 -7.96 10.04
C PHE A 126 -6.34 -8.12 9.79
N ASN A 127 -6.75 -9.12 9.01
CA ASN A 127 -8.16 -9.49 8.78
C ASN A 127 -9.05 -8.35 8.27
N GLY A 128 -8.62 -7.70 7.20
CA GLY A 128 -9.38 -6.62 6.54
C GLY A 128 -9.08 -5.25 7.13
N ILE A 129 -8.18 -4.53 6.47
CA ILE A 129 -7.84 -3.16 6.82
C ILE A 129 -8.77 -2.22 6.01
N GLU A 130 -9.58 -1.43 6.73
CA GLU A 130 -10.54 -0.49 6.14
C GLU A 130 -9.96 0.89 5.93
N ASP A 131 -9.10 1.32 6.84
CA ASP A 131 -8.62 2.68 6.83
C ASP A 131 -7.17 2.76 7.33
N VAL A 132 -6.42 3.72 6.81
CA VAL A 132 -5.06 4.05 7.25
C VAL A 132 -4.91 5.55 7.31
N GLU A 133 -4.49 6.09 8.45
CA GLU A 133 -4.31 7.52 8.67
C GLU A 133 -2.98 7.86 9.31
N ILE A 134 -2.46 9.04 9.01
CA ILE A 134 -1.29 9.63 9.65
C ILE A 134 -1.76 10.72 10.61
N ALA A 135 -1.63 10.48 11.89
CA ALA A 135 -2.07 11.43 12.91
C ALA A 135 -1.09 12.61 13.07
N PRO A 136 -1.53 13.71 13.69
CA PRO A 136 -0.66 14.87 13.95
C PRO A 136 0.58 14.59 14.81
N ASP A 137 0.56 13.51 15.60
CA ASP A 137 1.71 13.03 16.37
C ASP A 137 2.73 12.22 15.54
N GLY A 138 2.48 12.08 14.22
CA GLY A 138 3.31 11.34 13.28
C GLY A 138 3.14 9.83 13.34
N LYS A 139 2.25 9.30 14.17
CA LYS A 139 1.95 7.87 14.20
C LYS A 139 0.97 7.49 13.11
N ILE A 140 1.09 6.25 12.67
CA ILE A 140 0.19 5.66 11.68
C ILE A 140 -0.88 4.86 12.44
N TYR A 141 -2.13 5.12 12.08
CA TYR A 141 -3.30 4.41 12.59
C TYR A 141 -3.95 3.62 11.45
N PHE A 142 -4.48 2.46 11.76
CA PHE A 142 -5.28 1.69 10.80
C PHE A 142 -6.37 0.88 11.50
N ALA A 143 -7.50 0.75 10.82
CA ALA A 143 -8.64 -0.02 11.31
C ALA A 143 -8.64 -1.43 10.72
N ALA A 144 -8.72 -2.46 11.57
CA ALA A 144 -8.89 -3.86 11.20
C ALA A 144 -10.33 -4.30 11.53
N LYS A 145 -11.21 -4.27 10.51
CA LYS A 145 -12.66 -4.42 10.75
C LYS A 145 -13.06 -5.76 11.33
N SER A 146 -12.51 -6.84 10.81
CA SER A 146 -12.87 -8.19 11.27
C SER A 146 -12.37 -8.47 12.68
N GLU A 147 -11.41 -7.70 13.18
CA GLU A 147 -10.90 -7.77 14.55
C GLU A 147 -11.62 -6.78 15.48
N GLY A 148 -12.37 -5.82 14.93
CA GLY A 148 -13.02 -4.75 15.69
C GLY A 148 -12.01 -3.83 16.39
N LYS A 149 -10.84 -3.60 15.79
CA LYS A 149 -9.72 -2.88 16.39
C LYS A 149 -9.20 -1.75 15.53
N VAL A 150 -8.65 -0.74 16.20
CA VAL A 150 -7.80 0.28 15.60
C VAL A 150 -6.40 0.09 16.13
N TYR A 151 -5.47 -0.19 15.24
CA TYR A 151 -4.05 -0.29 15.54
C TYR A 151 -3.34 1.04 15.33
N ARG A 152 -2.26 1.24 16.05
CA ARG A 152 -1.32 2.34 15.78
C ARG A 152 0.11 1.85 15.91
N PHE A 153 1.03 2.54 15.23
CA PHE A 153 2.46 2.28 15.35
C PHE A 153 3.29 3.51 14.99
N THR A 154 4.56 3.47 15.36
CA THR A 154 5.58 4.42 14.91
C THR A 154 6.38 3.80 13.77
N ASP A 155 6.48 4.48 12.63
CA ASP A 155 7.36 4.07 11.54
C ASP A 155 8.74 4.73 11.75
N ASN A 156 9.78 3.90 11.88
CA ASN A 156 11.15 4.38 12.13
C ASN A 156 11.94 4.64 10.83
N GLY A 157 11.25 5.02 9.77
CA GLY A 157 11.88 5.49 8.53
C GLY A 157 12.05 4.43 7.46
N THR A 158 13.02 4.65 6.58
CA THR A 158 13.07 4.06 5.25
C THR A 158 13.26 2.53 5.20
N PHE A 159 13.99 1.93 6.12
CA PHE A 159 14.37 0.52 6.01
C PHE A 159 14.00 -0.30 7.25
N GLY A 160 13.08 0.21 8.05
CA GLY A 160 13.20 -0.33 9.30
C GLY A 160 12.04 -1.09 9.82
N THR A 161 11.69 -0.63 10.93
CA THR A 161 10.78 -1.30 11.82
C THR A 161 9.56 -0.42 12.01
N ALA A 162 8.43 -1.02 12.11
CA ALA A 162 7.30 -0.44 12.79
C ALA A 162 7.44 -0.81 14.26
N THR A 163 7.43 0.16 15.15
CA THR A 163 7.54 -0.09 16.58
C THR A 163 6.28 0.32 17.32
N ASP A 164 6.10 -0.27 18.50
CA ASP A 164 4.98 0.06 19.40
C ASP A 164 3.60 -0.16 18.76
N ILE A 165 3.46 -1.24 17.99
CA ILE A 165 2.15 -1.62 17.45
C ILE A 165 1.25 -1.96 18.63
N THR A 166 0.20 -1.18 18.82
CA THR A 166 -0.82 -1.34 19.86
C THR A 166 -2.21 -1.31 19.25
N GLY A 167 -3.15 -2.04 19.83
CA GLY A 167 -4.53 -2.14 19.36
C GLY A 167 -5.54 -2.05 20.49
#